data_79887ed4de15316a196bcbcc13301526
#
_entry.id   79887ed4de15316a196bcbcc13301526
#
_cell.length_a   1.000
_cell.length_b   1.000
_cell.length_c   1.000
_cell.angle_alpha   90.00
_cell.angle_beta   90.00
_cell.angle_gamma   90.00
#
_symmetry.space_group_name_H-M   'P 1'
#
loop_
_entity.id
_entity.type
_entity.pdbx_description
1 polymer ?
#
loop_
_entity_poly.entity_id
_entity_poly.type
_entity_poly.pdbx_seq_one_letter_code
_entity_poly.pdbx_strand_id
1 'polypeptide(L)'
;MDLKIFKIAANNKNNNHLKNYDYILKQKNSMCGDEIEISIKLKNKKIYKIGYTCKSCIYTQASASMLSNFLKNKSFDEVKKLKLILDKFFKKELTKLPKRQLIFSKLINKHNLARKECLMLPFITLHKMIEKL
;
A
#
# COMPACT_ATOMS: atom_id res chain seq x y z
N MET A 1 -13.51 7.40 15.35
CA MET A 1 -12.47 7.15 14.33
C MET A 1 -11.12 7.53 14.89
N ASP A 2 -10.11 6.73 14.61
CA ASP A 2 -8.77 6.92 15.15
C ASP A 2 -8.07 8.11 14.46
N LEU A 3 -7.64 9.09 15.27
CA LEU A 3 -6.91 10.26 14.76
C LEU A 3 -5.58 9.89 14.06
N LYS A 4 -4.99 8.76 14.43
CA LYS A 4 -3.75 8.29 13.79
C LYS A 4 -3.96 8.01 12.30
N ILE A 5 -5.11 7.46 11.94
CA ILE A 5 -5.48 7.17 10.54
C ILE A 5 -5.56 8.46 9.73
N PHE A 6 -6.20 9.49 10.29
CA PHE A 6 -6.27 10.80 9.64
C PHE A 6 -4.91 11.41 9.42
N LYS A 7 -4.02 11.32 10.41
CA LYS A 7 -2.66 11.87 10.29
C LYS A 7 -1.86 11.16 9.21
N ILE A 8 -1.97 9.85 9.12
CA ILE A 8 -1.27 9.07 8.09
C ILE A 8 -1.82 9.43 6.70
N ALA A 9 -3.15 9.49 6.56
CA ALA A 9 -3.79 9.83 5.30
C ALA A 9 -3.48 11.28 4.87
N ALA A 10 -3.32 12.18 5.82
CA ALA A 10 -3.00 13.59 5.56
C ALA A 10 -1.57 13.79 5.06
N ASN A 11 -0.68 12.83 5.25
CA ASN A 11 0.65 12.86 4.66
C ASN A 11 0.52 12.53 3.16
N ASN A 12 0.33 13.56 2.36
CA ASN A 12 0.03 13.45 0.93
C ASN A 12 1.24 13.66 0.03
N LYS A 13 2.44 13.49 0.56
CA LYS A 13 3.70 13.72 -0.15
C LYS A 13 3.75 13.00 -1.51
N ASN A 14 3.27 11.76 -1.57
CA ASN A 14 3.28 10.95 -2.78
C ASN A 14 1.90 10.85 -3.44
N ASN A 15 0.92 11.62 -2.97
CA ASN A 15 -0.42 11.64 -3.53
C ASN A 15 -0.44 12.53 -4.78
N ASN A 16 0.14 12.00 -5.84
CA ASN A 16 0.22 12.69 -7.13
C ASN A 16 0.47 11.67 -8.24
N HIS A 17 0.29 12.13 -9.47
CA HIS A 17 0.59 11.37 -10.67
C HIS A 17 2.04 11.63 -11.05
N LEU A 18 2.84 10.58 -11.23
CA LEU A 18 4.20 10.78 -11.72
C LEU A 18 4.15 11.20 -13.19
N LYS A 19 4.90 12.25 -13.54
CA LYS A 19 5.01 12.69 -14.94
C LYS A 19 5.77 11.68 -15.79
N ASN A 20 6.82 11.10 -15.22
CA ASN A 20 7.61 10.03 -15.84
C ASN A 20 7.52 8.79 -15.00
N TYR A 21 6.99 7.71 -15.57
CA TYR A 21 6.88 6.44 -14.88
C TYR A 21 7.25 5.30 -15.82
N ASP A 22 7.68 4.19 -15.25
CA ASP A 22 7.94 2.97 -16.00
C ASP A 22 6.68 2.10 -16.06
N TYR A 23 5.88 2.10 -15.01
CA TYR A 23 4.66 1.30 -14.92
C TYR A 23 3.57 2.07 -14.20
N ILE A 24 2.32 1.83 -14.62
CA ILE A 24 1.13 2.42 -14.02
C ILE A 24 0.02 1.37 -14.03
N LEU A 25 -0.76 1.32 -12.97
CA LEU A 25 -1.93 0.45 -12.88
C LEU A 25 -3.04 1.12 -12.07
N LYS A 26 -4.25 1.04 -12.60
CA LYS A 26 -5.45 1.48 -11.92
C LYS A 26 -6.23 0.25 -11.47
N GLN A 27 -6.68 0.25 -10.23
CA GLN A 27 -7.40 -0.87 -9.64
C GLN A 27 -8.61 -0.35 -8.87
N LYS A 28 -9.72 -1.06 -9.02
CA LYS A 28 -10.95 -0.76 -8.29
C LYS A 28 -11.30 -1.97 -7.41
N ASN A 29 -11.70 -1.71 -6.17
CA ASN A 29 -12.24 -2.75 -5.30
C ASN A 29 -13.75 -2.85 -5.55
N SER A 30 -14.20 -4.02 -6.02
CA SER A 30 -15.61 -4.24 -6.36
C SER A 30 -16.52 -4.26 -5.14
N MET A 31 -15.99 -4.54 -3.95
CA MET A 31 -16.81 -4.64 -2.73
C MET A 31 -17.11 -3.28 -2.10
N CYS A 32 -16.13 -2.37 -2.07
CA CYS A 32 -16.30 -1.06 -1.45
C CYS A 32 -16.33 0.10 -2.44
N GLY A 33 -16.00 -0.15 -3.72
CA GLY A 33 -15.99 0.88 -4.75
C GLY A 33 -14.77 1.78 -4.72
N ASP A 34 -13.83 1.56 -3.82
CA ASP A 34 -12.60 2.34 -3.76
C ASP A 34 -11.76 2.12 -5.02
N GLU A 35 -11.12 3.19 -5.50
CA GLU A 35 -10.21 3.15 -6.65
C GLU A 35 -8.86 3.71 -6.26
N ILE A 36 -7.81 3.11 -6.81
CA ILE A 36 -6.46 3.62 -6.69
C ILE A 36 -5.73 3.49 -8.01
N GLU A 37 -4.90 4.46 -8.32
CA GLU A 37 -3.95 4.38 -9.42
C GLU A 37 -2.55 4.56 -8.84
N ILE A 38 -1.65 3.63 -9.17
CA ILE A 38 -0.27 3.68 -8.72
C ILE A 38 0.63 3.77 -9.94
N SER A 39 1.59 4.69 -9.90
CA SER A 39 2.66 4.81 -10.89
C SER A 39 4.00 4.64 -10.19
N ILE A 40 4.91 3.93 -10.84
CA ILE A 40 6.25 3.71 -10.28
C ILE A 40 7.32 4.00 -11.31
N LYS A 41 8.46 4.49 -10.83
CA LYS A 41 9.68 4.64 -11.62
C LYS A 41 10.76 3.80 -10.97
N LEU A 42 11.49 3.06 -11.82
CA LEU A 42 12.52 2.13 -11.37
C LEU A 42 13.91 2.70 -11.58
N LYS A 43 14.84 2.30 -10.71
CA LYS A 43 16.26 2.58 -10.86
C LYS A 43 17.03 1.43 -10.21
N ASN A 44 17.93 0.81 -10.96
CA ASN A 44 18.73 -0.32 -10.48
C ASN A 44 17.85 -1.45 -9.89
N LYS A 45 16.74 -1.77 -10.58
CA LYS A 45 15.79 -2.83 -10.19
C LYS A 45 15.12 -2.58 -8.83
N LYS A 46 15.06 -1.31 -8.41
CA LYS A 46 14.40 -0.89 -7.17
C LYS A 46 13.40 0.21 -7.48
N ILE A 47 12.42 0.37 -6.62
CA ILE A 47 11.43 1.44 -6.74
C ILE A 47 12.09 2.75 -6.34
N TYR A 48 12.32 3.61 -7.34
CA TYR A 48 12.96 4.90 -7.14
C TYR A 48 11.95 5.99 -6.75
N LYS A 49 10.83 6.04 -7.47
CA LYS A 49 9.72 6.97 -7.19
C LYS A 49 8.40 6.23 -7.27
N ILE A 50 7.45 6.68 -6.49
CA ILE A 50 6.10 6.17 -6.50
C ILE A 50 5.12 7.33 -6.35
N GLY A 51 4.06 7.29 -7.13
CA GLY A 51 2.94 8.20 -6.99
C GLY A 51 1.65 7.41 -6.94
N TYR A 52 0.64 7.98 -6.30
CA TYR A 52 -0.68 7.37 -6.28
C TYR A 52 -1.76 8.44 -6.30
N THR A 53 -2.93 8.08 -6.79
CA THR A 53 -4.15 8.86 -6.64
C THR A 53 -5.27 7.92 -6.21
N CYS A 54 -6.13 8.38 -5.32
CA CYS A 54 -7.21 7.56 -4.78
C CYS A 54 -8.56 8.27 -4.89
N LYS A 55 -9.60 7.50 -5.23
CA LYS A 55 -10.99 7.85 -4.98
C LYS A 55 -11.51 6.82 -3.98
N SER A 56 -11.33 7.09 -2.69
CA SER A 56 -11.45 6.03 -1.70
C SER A 56 -11.77 6.55 -0.31
N CYS A 57 -12.06 5.61 0.61
CA CYS A 57 -12.17 5.93 2.03
C CYS A 57 -10.79 6.29 2.62
N ILE A 58 -10.82 6.82 3.83
CA ILE A 58 -9.60 7.27 4.50
C ILE A 58 -8.62 6.13 4.80
N TYR A 59 -9.10 4.91 5.00
CA TYR A 59 -8.23 3.75 5.25
C TYR A 59 -7.37 3.42 4.05
N THR A 60 -7.94 3.46 2.85
CA THR A 60 -7.17 3.24 1.61
C THR A 60 -6.16 4.36 1.41
N GLN A 61 -6.55 5.61 1.66
CA GLN A 61 -5.64 6.76 1.57
C GLN A 61 -4.47 6.64 2.54
N ALA A 62 -4.75 6.27 3.79
CA ALA A 62 -3.70 6.08 4.80
C ALA A 62 -2.76 4.94 4.40
N SER A 63 -3.31 3.83 3.92
CA SER A 63 -2.53 2.69 3.47
C SER A 63 -1.63 3.05 2.30
N ALA A 64 -2.15 3.75 1.30
CA ALA A 64 -1.37 4.20 0.14
C ALA A 64 -0.25 5.16 0.55
N SER A 65 -0.53 6.09 1.45
CA SER A 65 0.48 7.00 1.98
C SER A 65 1.62 6.25 2.65
N MET A 66 1.29 5.36 3.57
CA MET A 66 2.30 4.59 4.32
C MET A 66 3.11 3.69 3.39
N LEU A 67 2.45 2.98 2.49
CA LEU A 67 3.12 2.11 1.52
C LEU A 67 4.08 2.91 0.64
N SER A 68 3.63 4.04 0.10
CA SER A 68 4.45 4.86 -0.80
C SER A 68 5.71 5.39 -0.11
N ASN A 69 5.62 5.75 1.17
CA ASN A 69 6.78 6.21 1.93
C ASN A 69 7.74 5.07 2.25
N PHE A 70 7.22 3.87 2.49
CA PHE A 70 8.02 2.69 2.81
C PHE A 70 8.82 2.16 1.62
N LEU A 71 8.27 2.30 0.41
CA LEU A 71 8.80 1.59 -0.77
C LEU A 71 10.03 2.21 -1.43
N LYS A 72 10.41 3.41 -1.06
CA LYS A 72 11.59 4.04 -1.66
C LYS A 72 12.82 3.15 -1.50
N ASN A 73 13.50 2.87 -2.60
CA ASN A 73 14.68 2.03 -2.67
C ASN A 73 14.47 0.56 -2.28
N LYS A 74 13.21 0.10 -2.30
CA LYS A 74 12.88 -1.30 -2.03
C LYS A 74 12.87 -2.11 -3.33
N SER A 75 13.33 -3.36 -3.26
CA SER A 75 13.31 -4.29 -4.38
C SER A 75 11.92 -4.91 -4.55
N PHE A 76 11.70 -5.53 -5.71
CA PHE A 76 10.45 -6.27 -5.97
C PHE A 76 10.25 -7.43 -4.99
N ASP A 77 11.34 -8.10 -4.61
CA ASP A 77 11.25 -9.20 -3.64
C ASP A 77 10.78 -8.71 -2.28
N GLU A 78 11.22 -7.53 -1.84
CA GLU A 78 10.76 -6.93 -0.59
C GLU A 78 9.28 -6.59 -0.65
N VAL A 79 8.77 -6.13 -1.79
CA VAL A 79 7.35 -5.85 -1.99
C VAL A 79 6.52 -7.13 -1.93
N LYS A 80 6.96 -8.18 -2.62
CA LYS A 80 6.29 -9.48 -2.60
C LYS A 80 6.25 -10.06 -1.19
N LYS A 81 7.36 -9.96 -0.47
CA LYS A 81 7.46 -10.43 0.91
C LYS A 81 6.52 -9.65 1.83
N LEU A 82 6.44 -8.35 1.67
CA LEU A 82 5.54 -7.50 2.44
C LEU A 82 4.08 -7.96 2.26
N LYS A 83 3.64 -8.12 1.01
CA LYS A 83 2.26 -8.56 0.74
C LYS A 83 1.98 -9.93 1.37
N LEU A 84 2.93 -10.86 1.25
CA LEU A 84 2.77 -12.19 1.83
C LEU A 84 2.59 -12.12 3.36
N ILE A 85 3.38 -11.29 4.03
CA ILE A 85 3.31 -11.12 5.47
C ILE A 85 1.95 -10.51 5.88
N LEU A 86 1.48 -9.51 5.15
CA LEU A 86 0.19 -8.89 5.44
C LEU A 86 -0.97 -9.85 5.20
N ASP A 87 -0.91 -10.66 4.15
CA ASP A 87 -1.90 -11.71 3.91
C ASP A 87 -1.96 -12.70 5.07
N LYS A 88 -0.80 -13.11 5.57
CA LYS A 88 -0.72 -14.02 6.74
C LYS A 88 -1.34 -13.39 7.98
N PHE A 89 -1.13 -12.12 8.19
CA PHE A 89 -1.73 -11.42 9.32
C PHE A 89 -3.26 -11.46 9.23
N PHE A 90 -3.83 -11.14 8.09
CA PHE A 90 -5.29 -11.14 7.91
C PHE A 90 -5.88 -12.55 7.97
N LYS A 91 -5.11 -13.57 7.64
CA LYS A 91 -5.53 -14.98 7.79
C LYS A 91 -5.36 -15.49 9.23
N LYS A 92 -4.93 -14.62 10.14
CA LYS A 92 -4.67 -14.95 11.55
C LYS A 92 -3.54 -15.95 11.75
N GLU A 93 -2.64 -16.08 10.78
CA GLU A 93 -1.44 -16.89 10.90
C GLU A 93 -0.33 -16.18 11.66
N LEU A 94 -0.44 -14.85 11.81
CA LEU A 94 0.46 -14.02 12.60
C LEU A 94 -0.35 -13.20 13.59
N THR A 95 0.14 -13.09 14.82
CA THR A 95 -0.49 -12.26 15.86
C THR A 95 0.00 -10.82 15.81
N LYS A 96 1.21 -10.61 15.29
CA LYS A 96 1.79 -9.28 15.10
C LYS A 96 2.75 -9.32 13.92
N LEU A 97 3.04 -8.14 13.36
CA LEU A 97 3.93 -8.02 12.21
C LEU A 97 5.39 -8.15 12.63
N PRO A 98 6.25 -8.73 11.76
CA PRO A 98 7.69 -8.76 11.99
C PRO A 98 8.28 -7.37 12.08
N LYS A 99 9.48 -7.28 12.66
CA LYS A 99 10.17 -6.01 12.92
C LYS A 99 10.29 -5.11 11.68
N ARG A 100 10.65 -5.68 10.53
CA ARG A 100 10.83 -4.91 9.29
C ARG A 100 9.53 -4.28 8.77
N GLN A 101 8.39 -4.89 9.07
CA GLN A 101 7.08 -4.43 8.63
C GLN A 101 6.27 -3.82 9.76
N LEU A 102 6.88 -3.61 10.92
CA LEU A 102 6.16 -3.18 12.13
C LEU A 102 5.50 -1.82 11.98
N ILE A 103 6.03 -0.95 11.12
CA ILE A 103 5.42 0.36 10.89
C ILE A 103 3.97 0.25 10.40
N PHE A 104 3.66 -0.81 9.67
CA PHE A 104 2.29 -1.04 9.17
C PHE A 104 1.30 -1.41 10.27
N SER A 105 1.78 -1.75 11.47
CA SER A 105 0.90 -2.09 12.60
C SER A 105 0.01 -0.92 13.05
N LYS A 106 0.37 0.30 12.65
CA LYS A 106 -0.47 1.48 12.90
C LYS A 106 -1.81 1.41 12.15
N LEU A 107 -1.84 0.70 11.03
CA LEU A 107 -3.04 0.50 10.21
C LEU A 107 -3.53 -0.94 10.26
N ILE A 108 -2.60 -1.88 10.16
CA ILE A 108 -2.90 -3.32 10.04
C ILE A 108 -2.73 -3.94 11.41
N ASN A 109 -3.84 -4.01 12.13
CA ASN A 109 -3.90 -4.49 13.50
C ASN A 109 -5.30 -5.07 13.78
N LYS A 110 -5.49 -5.61 14.99
CA LYS A 110 -6.75 -6.27 15.37
C LYS A 110 -7.98 -5.36 15.28
N HIS A 111 -7.80 -4.05 15.49
CA HIS A 111 -8.92 -3.10 15.45
C HIS A 111 -9.44 -2.84 14.04
N ASN A 112 -8.61 -3.11 13.04
CA ASN A 112 -8.91 -2.78 11.65
C ASN A 112 -9.14 -4.00 10.75
N LEU A 113 -9.36 -5.18 11.33
CA LEU A 113 -9.58 -6.41 10.54
C LEU A 113 -10.76 -6.29 9.59
N ALA A 114 -11.81 -5.58 9.99
CA ALA A 114 -12.98 -5.36 9.15
C ALA A 114 -12.71 -4.45 7.95
N ARG A 115 -11.56 -3.77 7.92
CA ARG A 115 -11.16 -2.84 6.86
C ARG A 115 -10.14 -3.46 5.91
N LYS A 116 -10.00 -4.78 5.92
CA LYS A 116 -9.05 -5.50 5.06
C LYS A 116 -9.08 -5.04 3.61
N GLU A 117 -10.28 -4.95 3.03
CA GLU A 117 -10.44 -4.62 1.60
C GLU A 117 -9.88 -3.25 1.28
N CYS A 118 -10.13 -2.26 2.15
CA CYS A 118 -9.61 -0.90 1.98
C CYS A 118 -8.10 -0.86 2.21
N LEU A 119 -7.62 -1.50 3.28
CA LEU A 119 -6.22 -1.45 3.66
C LEU A 119 -5.31 -2.18 2.68
N MET A 120 -5.79 -3.27 2.09
CA MET A 120 -4.98 -4.09 1.19
C MET A 120 -5.00 -3.63 -0.27
N LEU A 121 -5.92 -2.75 -0.65
CA LEU A 121 -6.02 -2.33 -2.06
C LEU A 121 -4.72 -1.78 -2.64
N PRO A 122 -3.98 -0.88 -1.97
CA PRO A 122 -2.70 -0.42 -2.50
C PRO A 122 -1.67 -1.54 -2.67
N PHE A 123 -1.62 -2.47 -1.72
CA PHE A 123 -0.68 -3.60 -1.77
C PHE A 123 -1.01 -4.55 -2.90
N ILE A 124 -2.29 -4.87 -3.08
CA ILE A 124 -2.76 -5.73 -4.17
C ILE A 124 -2.44 -5.11 -5.52
N THR A 125 -2.67 -3.81 -5.67
CA THR A 125 -2.41 -3.09 -6.91
C THR A 125 -0.93 -3.13 -7.26
N LEU A 126 -0.07 -2.80 -6.31
CA LEU A 126 1.38 -2.82 -6.52
C LEU A 126 1.89 -4.22 -6.84
N HIS A 127 1.40 -5.23 -6.13
CA HIS A 127 1.79 -6.62 -6.38
C HIS A 127 1.41 -7.08 -7.78
N LYS A 128 0.22 -6.71 -8.27
CA LYS A 128 -0.20 -7.01 -9.64
C LYS A 128 0.71 -6.35 -10.67
N MET A 129 1.14 -5.12 -10.41
CA MET A 129 2.10 -4.45 -11.29
C MET A 129 3.39 -5.25 -11.39
N ILE A 130 3.93 -5.67 -10.26
CA ILE A 130 5.20 -6.37 -10.18
C ILE A 130 5.12 -7.76 -10.82
N GLU A 131 4.01 -8.46 -10.68
CA GLU A 131 3.82 -9.78 -11.30
C GLU A 131 3.88 -9.73 -12.82
N LYS A 132 3.56 -8.61 -13.43
CA LYS A 132 3.60 -8.43 -14.88
C LYS A 132 4.99 -8.09 -15.40
N LEU A 133 5.93 -7.89 -14.52
CA LEU A 133 7.33 -7.59 -14.85
C LEU A 133 8.17 -8.86 -14.80
#